data_230d7a47ef4d7d505455f430570533e4
#
_entry.id   230d7a47ef4d7d505455f430570533e4
#
_cell.length_a   1.000
_cell.length_b   1.000
_cell.length_c   1.000
_cell.angle_alpha   90.00
_cell.angle_beta   90.00
_cell.angle_gamma   90.00
#
_symmetry.space_group_name_H-M   'P 1'
#
loop_
_entity.id
_entity.type
_entity.pdbx_description
1 polymer ?
#
loop_
_entity_poly.entity_id
_entity_poly.type
_entity_poly.pdbx_seq_one_letter_code
_entity_poly.pdbx_strand_id
1 'polypeptide(L)'
;MLLTDASLHMLAGGLRVKARVQHPEVTQRKDRQSRPWIFRYRDDQIQPDGSVKTLRKYHEIGPSKGEGAITKKQAEVERDKVLAKLNAPTPEVAVQQVASTGVALFGQVARMYKEGYLARANQIATPTREKEEFYIREYLVPKWGAVRLNQIQPKAVEDWLHTTFDSWWTMHGVRAIMTRIFNYAEGHGLWEEGKRSPSSRAKLGKKRHKRERRILSFEETARVLVLIDEPYRLIIEICIATGARISEVLGLKWKHVNLAAATIKIEQRVWHQEIGRPKSEDSRRVLGIGDLADRFSALVSGPGAADEFVFQQKRAPGKPLWDSGVRDALHQAAEAEGCDFEGLGPHSFRRANITWRQQVGGSAIEASKIAGHSDLEMTGEYTFVTAERQNELTRRIQQKLSVAAKKTEVNAVVPPVPSTPTPQMPPTVSAKVPAPLIQ
;
A
#
# COMPACT_ATOMS: atom_id res chain seq x y z
N MET A 1 0.35 -34.69 -30.01
CA MET A 1 0.72 -33.38 -29.42
C MET A 1 0.77 -32.37 -30.56
N LEU A 2 -0.35 -31.73 -30.81
CA LEU A 2 -0.52 -30.79 -31.92
C LEU A 2 0.10 -29.46 -31.53
N LEU A 3 1.18 -29.08 -32.20
CA LEU A 3 1.76 -27.76 -32.11
C LEU A 3 0.71 -26.76 -32.64
N THR A 4 0.43 -25.71 -31.88
CA THR A 4 -0.42 -24.64 -32.35
C THR A 4 0.27 -23.89 -33.48
N ASP A 5 -0.48 -23.50 -34.42
CA ASP A 5 -0.14 -22.97 -35.75
C ASP A 5 0.82 -21.78 -35.80
N ALA A 6 0.89 -20.95 -34.74
CA ALA A 6 1.91 -19.92 -34.61
C ALA A 6 3.34 -20.51 -34.58
N SER A 7 3.49 -21.72 -34.05
CA SER A 7 4.78 -22.43 -33.99
C SER A 7 5.15 -23.06 -35.32
N LEU A 8 4.16 -23.58 -36.09
CA LEU A 8 4.37 -24.14 -37.43
C LEU A 8 4.76 -23.07 -38.45
N HIS A 9 4.20 -21.86 -38.34
CA HIS A 9 4.59 -20.75 -39.21
C HIS A 9 5.99 -20.19 -38.96
N MET A 10 6.53 -20.33 -37.75
CA MET A 10 7.90 -19.94 -37.46
C MET A 10 8.92 -20.97 -37.95
N LEU A 11 8.53 -22.26 -38.05
CA LEU A 11 9.39 -23.35 -38.53
C LEU A 11 9.44 -23.43 -40.07
N ALA A 12 8.51 -22.85 -40.79
CA ALA A 12 8.40 -22.92 -42.25
C ALA A 12 9.06 -21.72 -42.96
N GLY A 13 10.22 -21.28 -42.54
CA GLY A 13 11.04 -20.40 -43.37
C GLY A 13 10.51 -18.97 -43.55
N GLY A 14 10.64 -18.13 -42.54
CA GLY A 14 10.77 -16.69 -42.74
C GLY A 14 9.50 -15.85 -42.91
N LEU A 15 8.32 -16.39 -42.84
CA LEU A 15 7.09 -15.60 -42.76
C LEU A 15 6.89 -15.11 -41.33
N ARG A 16 7.43 -13.92 -41.03
CA ARG A 16 7.08 -13.15 -39.85
C ARG A 16 5.59 -12.84 -39.91
N VAL A 17 4.75 -13.59 -39.21
CA VAL A 17 3.47 -13.09 -38.77
C VAL A 17 3.78 -11.97 -37.76
N LYS A 18 3.92 -10.75 -38.26
CA LYS A 18 3.91 -9.56 -37.40
C LYS A 18 2.61 -9.63 -36.63
N ALA A 19 2.71 -9.77 -35.28
CA ALA A 19 1.57 -9.47 -34.42
C ALA A 19 1.11 -8.05 -34.79
N ARG A 20 0.06 -7.97 -35.61
CA ARG A 20 -0.46 -6.67 -36.08
C ARG A 20 -1.21 -6.09 -34.90
N VAL A 21 -0.63 -5.10 -34.25
CA VAL A 21 -1.38 -4.24 -33.33
C VAL A 21 -2.43 -3.55 -34.20
N GLN A 22 -3.68 -4.06 -34.15
CA GLN A 22 -4.79 -3.51 -34.89
C GLN A 22 -5.42 -2.41 -34.00
N HIS A 23 -5.54 -1.21 -34.55
CA HIS A 23 -6.35 -0.13 -33.97
C HIS A 23 -7.42 0.27 -35.01
N PRO A 24 -8.42 -0.57 -35.22
CA PRO A 24 -9.47 -0.26 -36.16
C PRO A 24 -10.33 0.91 -35.67
N GLU A 25 -10.72 1.77 -36.57
CA GLU A 25 -11.62 2.87 -36.26
C GLU A 25 -13.03 2.35 -35.88
N VAL A 26 -13.62 3.00 -34.86
CA VAL A 26 -15.01 2.74 -34.46
C VAL A 26 -15.96 3.51 -35.41
N THR A 27 -16.85 2.77 -36.09
CA THR A 27 -17.78 3.33 -37.03
C THR A 27 -19.21 2.95 -36.66
N GLN A 28 -20.20 3.71 -37.17
CA GLN A 28 -21.62 3.39 -36.97
C GLN A 28 -22.12 2.49 -38.09
N ARG A 29 -22.84 1.45 -37.73
CA ARG A 29 -23.56 0.61 -38.68
C ARG A 29 -24.89 1.27 -39.03
N LYS A 30 -25.04 1.71 -40.30
CA LYS A 30 -26.17 2.54 -40.76
C LYS A 30 -27.43 1.77 -41.13
N ASP A 31 -27.35 0.46 -41.25
CA ASP A 31 -28.43 -0.44 -41.68
C ASP A 31 -29.42 -0.83 -40.56
N ARG A 32 -29.20 -0.38 -39.33
CA ARG A 32 -30.09 -0.60 -38.17
C ARG A 32 -30.55 0.72 -37.55
N GLN A 33 -31.76 0.75 -36.99
CA GLN A 33 -32.31 1.94 -36.33
C GLN A 33 -31.47 2.44 -35.16
N SER A 34 -30.94 1.54 -34.34
CA SER A 34 -30.07 1.86 -33.19
C SER A 34 -28.68 2.35 -33.59
N ARG A 35 -28.32 2.25 -34.88
CA ARG A 35 -27.03 2.61 -35.46
C ARG A 35 -25.85 2.18 -34.55
N PRO A 36 -25.68 0.87 -34.27
CA PRO A 36 -24.71 0.43 -33.29
C PRO A 36 -23.28 0.79 -33.70
N TRP A 37 -22.45 1.06 -32.70
CA TRP A 37 -21.02 1.20 -32.88
C TRP A 37 -20.41 -0.15 -33.17
N ILE A 38 -19.60 -0.23 -34.22
CA ILE A 38 -18.88 -1.44 -34.62
C ILE A 38 -17.41 -1.09 -34.89
N PHE A 39 -16.54 -2.06 -34.76
CA PHE A 39 -15.21 -2.02 -35.37
C PHE A 39 -14.96 -3.31 -36.16
N ARG A 40 -14.13 -3.20 -37.19
CA ARG A 40 -13.76 -4.32 -38.05
C ARG A 40 -12.34 -4.73 -37.75
N TYR A 41 -12.11 -6.01 -37.52
CA TYR A 41 -10.79 -6.55 -37.26
C TYR A 41 -10.51 -7.75 -38.17
N ARG A 42 -9.23 -8.11 -38.26
CA ARG A 42 -8.77 -9.28 -38.98
C ARG A 42 -8.51 -10.39 -37.99
N ASP A 43 -9.08 -11.54 -38.23
CA ASP A 43 -8.92 -12.76 -37.46
C ASP A 43 -8.18 -13.77 -38.35
N ASP A 44 -6.94 -14.08 -37.94
CA ASP A 44 -6.10 -15.00 -38.70
C ASP A 44 -6.40 -16.42 -38.19
N GLN A 45 -7.10 -17.20 -38.97
CA GLN A 45 -7.45 -18.59 -38.71
C GLN A 45 -6.54 -19.50 -39.50
N ILE A 46 -6.01 -20.47 -38.83
CA ILE A 46 -5.11 -21.44 -39.41
C ILE A 46 -5.92 -22.64 -39.86
N GLN A 47 -5.71 -22.99 -41.11
CA GLN A 47 -6.37 -24.13 -41.76
C GLN A 47 -5.63 -25.44 -41.40
N PRO A 48 -6.29 -26.60 -41.53
CA PRO A 48 -5.66 -27.90 -41.26
C PRO A 48 -4.39 -28.20 -42.06
N ASP A 49 -4.22 -27.49 -43.21
CA ASP A 49 -3.05 -27.62 -44.10
C ASP A 49 -1.88 -26.68 -43.67
N GLY A 50 -2.01 -25.96 -42.54
CA GLY A 50 -1.00 -25.03 -42.05
C GLY A 50 -1.04 -23.65 -42.74
N SER A 51 -1.94 -23.42 -43.68
CA SER A 51 -2.11 -22.10 -44.29
C SER A 51 -2.88 -21.14 -43.40
N VAL A 52 -2.59 -19.84 -43.48
CA VAL A 52 -3.31 -18.81 -42.70
C VAL A 52 -4.36 -18.16 -43.55
N LYS A 53 -5.63 -18.33 -43.18
CA LYS A 53 -6.75 -17.63 -43.78
C LYS A 53 -7.13 -16.43 -42.92
N THR A 54 -6.89 -15.24 -43.42
CA THR A 54 -7.28 -14.00 -42.75
C THR A 54 -8.77 -13.71 -43.04
N LEU A 55 -9.60 -13.77 -42.02
CA LEU A 55 -11.02 -13.41 -42.07
C LEU A 55 -11.22 -11.98 -41.59
N ARG A 56 -12.07 -11.22 -42.30
CA ARG A 56 -12.53 -9.91 -41.82
C ARG A 56 -13.77 -10.12 -40.97
N LYS A 57 -13.67 -9.83 -39.67
CA LYS A 57 -14.78 -9.87 -38.71
C LYS A 57 -15.15 -8.48 -38.24
N TYR A 58 -16.34 -8.31 -37.71
CA TYR A 58 -16.70 -7.10 -36.98
C TYR A 58 -17.23 -7.46 -35.61
N HIS A 59 -17.06 -6.54 -34.67
CA HIS A 59 -17.59 -6.63 -33.31
C HIS A 59 -18.55 -5.47 -33.09
N GLU A 60 -19.74 -5.76 -32.59
CA GLU A 60 -20.75 -4.78 -32.23
C GLU A 60 -20.60 -4.43 -30.75
N ILE A 61 -20.42 -3.14 -30.45
CA ILE A 61 -20.11 -2.67 -29.09
C ILE A 61 -21.38 -2.28 -28.33
N GLY A 62 -22.25 -1.51 -29.00
CA GLY A 62 -23.49 -1.02 -28.39
C GLY A 62 -24.20 0.04 -29.25
N PRO A 63 -25.43 0.41 -28.88
CA PRO A 63 -26.22 1.36 -29.67
C PRO A 63 -25.65 2.78 -29.59
N SER A 64 -25.74 3.54 -30.70
CA SER A 64 -25.39 4.96 -30.71
C SER A 64 -26.61 5.86 -30.54
N LYS A 65 -27.85 5.29 -30.63
CA LYS A 65 -29.12 5.98 -30.49
C LYS A 65 -30.11 5.13 -29.74
N GLY A 66 -31.00 5.75 -28.97
CA GLY A 66 -32.03 5.08 -28.16
C GLY A 66 -31.60 4.79 -26.73
N GLU A 67 -32.37 3.93 -26.09
CA GLU A 67 -32.10 3.53 -24.72
C GLU A 67 -30.76 2.77 -24.61
N GLY A 68 -29.89 3.16 -23.66
CA GLY A 68 -28.54 2.59 -23.50
C GLY A 68 -27.53 3.11 -24.53
N ALA A 69 -27.81 4.20 -25.24
CA ALA A 69 -26.88 4.76 -26.23
C ALA A 69 -25.55 5.18 -25.61
N ILE A 70 -24.44 4.81 -26.27
CA ILE A 70 -23.07 5.13 -25.85
C ILE A 70 -22.43 6.13 -26.81
N THR A 71 -21.54 6.96 -26.30
CA THR A 71 -20.76 7.91 -27.08
C THR A 71 -19.64 7.21 -27.87
N LYS A 72 -19.12 7.86 -28.92
CA LYS A 72 -17.98 7.34 -29.69
C LYS A 72 -16.77 7.06 -28.77
N LYS A 73 -16.49 7.93 -27.79
CA LYS A 73 -15.37 7.78 -26.86
C LYS A 73 -15.54 6.55 -25.95
N GLN A 74 -16.76 6.28 -25.49
CA GLN A 74 -17.05 5.06 -24.72
C GLN A 74 -16.90 3.80 -25.58
N ALA A 75 -17.35 3.86 -26.84
CA ALA A 75 -17.17 2.76 -27.77
C ALA A 75 -15.68 2.50 -28.11
N GLU A 76 -14.85 3.53 -28.17
CA GLU A 76 -13.40 3.39 -28.35
C GLU A 76 -12.75 2.69 -27.15
N VAL A 77 -13.16 3.02 -25.93
CA VAL A 77 -12.69 2.35 -24.70
C VAL A 77 -13.07 0.86 -24.69
N GLU A 78 -14.31 0.55 -25.07
CA GLU A 78 -14.77 -0.86 -25.15
C GLU A 78 -14.05 -1.62 -26.28
N ARG A 79 -13.83 -0.99 -27.45
CA ARG A 79 -13.00 -1.56 -28.51
C ARG A 79 -11.63 -1.96 -27.99
N ASP A 80 -10.96 -1.07 -27.23
CA ASP A 80 -9.61 -1.32 -26.72
C ASP A 80 -9.57 -2.48 -25.71
N LYS A 81 -10.62 -2.63 -24.90
CA LYS A 81 -10.77 -3.79 -24.01
C LYS A 81 -10.93 -5.11 -24.78
N VAL A 82 -11.74 -5.09 -25.83
CA VAL A 82 -11.96 -6.28 -26.66
C VAL A 82 -10.70 -6.63 -27.44
N LEU A 83 -10.02 -5.64 -28.03
CA LEU A 83 -8.76 -5.84 -28.74
C LEU A 83 -7.64 -6.33 -27.82
N ALA A 84 -7.58 -5.85 -26.59
CA ALA A 84 -6.62 -6.35 -25.60
C ALA A 84 -6.83 -7.84 -25.30
N LYS A 85 -8.09 -8.31 -25.26
CA LYS A 85 -8.42 -9.74 -25.10
C LYS A 85 -8.11 -10.56 -26.34
N LEU A 86 -8.37 -10.03 -27.53
CA LEU A 86 -8.14 -10.73 -28.81
C LEU A 86 -6.64 -10.81 -29.17
N ASN A 87 -5.85 -9.81 -28.77
CA ASN A 87 -4.42 -9.73 -29.06
C ASN A 87 -3.55 -10.29 -27.92
N ALA A 88 -4.14 -10.68 -26.79
CA ALA A 88 -3.40 -11.29 -25.69
C ALA A 88 -3.15 -12.77 -26.02
N PRO A 89 -1.91 -13.19 -26.28
CA PRO A 89 -1.61 -14.62 -26.34
C PRO A 89 -1.97 -15.23 -24.98
N THR A 90 -2.55 -16.42 -24.97
CA THR A 90 -2.73 -17.16 -23.71
C THR A 90 -1.35 -17.34 -23.08
N PRO A 91 -1.24 -17.32 -21.73
CA PRO A 91 0.05 -17.45 -21.06
C PRO A 91 0.88 -18.63 -21.55
N GLU A 92 0.24 -19.74 -21.86
CA GLU A 92 0.88 -20.95 -22.39
C GLU A 92 1.45 -20.77 -23.81
N VAL A 93 0.73 -20.08 -24.69
CA VAL A 93 1.19 -19.77 -26.04
C VAL A 93 2.33 -18.76 -26.02
N ALA A 94 2.28 -17.78 -25.12
CA ALA A 94 3.36 -16.83 -24.92
C ALA A 94 4.65 -17.52 -24.43
N VAL A 95 4.53 -18.49 -23.51
CA VAL A 95 5.67 -19.31 -23.04
C VAL A 95 6.27 -20.12 -24.18
N GLN A 96 5.46 -20.81 -25.00
CA GLN A 96 5.94 -21.61 -26.11
C GLN A 96 6.59 -20.75 -27.22
N GLN A 97 6.03 -19.59 -27.55
CA GLN A 97 6.61 -18.66 -28.53
C GLN A 97 7.97 -18.10 -28.08
N VAL A 98 8.11 -17.78 -26.79
CA VAL A 98 9.37 -17.27 -26.26
C VAL A 98 10.42 -18.39 -26.14
N ALA A 99 10.00 -19.59 -25.75
CA ALA A 99 10.91 -20.75 -25.66
C ALA A 99 11.42 -21.17 -27.06
N SER A 100 10.60 -21.08 -28.11
CA SER A 100 10.99 -21.45 -29.47
C SER A 100 11.95 -20.45 -30.14
N THR A 101 11.92 -19.17 -29.73
CA THR A 101 12.82 -18.14 -30.28
C THR A 101 14.13 -17.99 -29.52
N GLY A 102 14.30 -18.67 -28.37
CA GLY A 102 15.49 -18.59 -27.50
C GLY A 102 15.79 -17.20 -26.92
N VAL A 103 14.84 -16.24 -27.04
CA VAL A 103 15.10 -14.82 -26.78
C VAL A 103 13.92 -14.16 -26.09
N ALA A 104 13.78 -14.44 -24.80
CA ALA A 104 12.75 -13.77 -24.00
C ALA A 104 13.09 -12.30 -23.72
N LEU A 105 12.16 -11.39 -24.02
CA LEU A 105 12.24 -10.01 -23.56
C LEU A 105 11.76 -9.91 -22.12
N PHE A 106 12.41 -9.06 -21.31
CA PHE A 106 12.01 -8.85 -19.91
C PHE A 106 10.54 -8.45 -19.77
N GLY A 107 10.02 -7.56 -20.62
CA GLY A 107 8.63 -7.11 -20.60
C GLY A 107 7.61 -8.22 -20.89
N GLN A 108 7.99 -9.22 -21.73
CA GLN A 108 7.13 -10.38 -21.98
C GLN A 108 7.03 -11.24 -20.71
N VAL A 109 8.17 -11.53 -20.08
CA VAL A 109 8.21 -12.32 -18.85
C VAL A 109 7.53 -11.59 -17.69
N ALA A 110 7.72 -10.28 -17.57
CA ALA A 110 7.05 -9.46 -16.56
C ALA A 110 5.51 -9.50 -16.72
N ARG A 111 5.00 -9.52 -17.96
CA ARG A 111 3.57 -9.71 -18.25
C ARG A 111 3.11 -11.10 -17.82
N MET A 112 3.83 -12.14 -18.22
CA MET A 112 3.52 -13.52 -17.85
C MET A 112 3.53 -13.71 -16.32
N TYR A 113 4.48 -13.10 -15.63
CA TYR A 113 4.56 -13.08 -14.16
C TYR A 113 3.32 -12.40 -13.55
N LYS A 114 2.90 -11.28 -14.11
CA LYS A 114 1.70 -10.56 -13.67
C LYS A 114 0.44 -11.41 -13.88
N GLU A 115 0.25 -11.94 -15.07
CA GLU A 115 -0.96 -12.69 -15.46
C GLU A 115 -1.00 -14.10 -14.85
N GLY A 116 0.14 -14.76 -14.73
CA GLY A 116 0.24 -16.13 -14.25
C GLY A 116 0.46 -16.27 -12.74
N TYR A 117 1.26 -15.40 -12.13
CA TYR A 117 1.60 -15.48 -10.71
C TYR A 117 0.83 -14.45 -9.86
N LEU A 118 0.90 -13.15 -10.20
CA LEU A 118 0.23 -12.12 -9.39
C LEU A 118 -1.30 -12.18 -9.46
N ALA A 119 -1.85 -12.70 -10.55
CA ALA A 119 -3.31 -12.86 -10.69
C ALA A 119 -3.90 -13.94 -9.77
N ARG A 120 -3.08 -14.75 -9.09
CA ARG A 120 -3.54 -15.78 -8.14
C ARG A 120 -4.06 -15.13 -6.85
N ALA A 121 -5.29 -14.62 -6.89
CA ALA A 121 -5.91 -13.82 -5.83
C ALA A 121 -5.88 -14.48 -4.44
N ASN A 122 -5.95 -15.82 -4.37
CA ASN A 122 -5.99 -16.54 -3.09
C ASN A 122 -4.61 -16.78 -2.46
N GLN A 123 -3.51 -16.50 -3.17
CA GLN A 123 -2.15 -16.77 -2.70
C GLN A 123 -1.38 -15.48 -2.37
N ILE A 124 -1.75 -14.35 -3.00
CA ILE A 124 -1.03 -13.09 -2.85
C ILE A 124 -2.00 -12.03 -2.33
N ALA A 125 -1.64 -11.41 -1.19
CA ALA A 125 -2.44 -10.34 -0.61
C ALA A 125 -2.50 -9.11 -1.55
N THR A 126 -3.67 -8.50 -1.69
CA THR A 126 -3.92 -7.33 -2.54
C THR A 126 -2.86 -6.23 -2.40
N PRO A 127 -2.43 -5.80 -1.19
CA PRO A 127 -1.39 -4.76 -1.08
C PRO A 127 -0.04 -5.16 -1.65
N THR A 128 0.29 -6.45 -1.60
CA THR A 128 1.54 -6.97 -2.19
C THR A 128 1.46 -6.96 -3.71
N ARG A 129 0.33 -7.41 -4.25
CA ARG A 129 0.06 -7.41 -5.70
C ARG A 129 0.10 -6.00 -6.27
N GLU A 130 -0.64 -5.06 -5.68
CA GLU A 130 -0.68 -3.65 -6.12
C GLU A 130 0.71 -3.01 -6.12
N LYS A 131 1.49 -3.25 -5.06
CA LYS A 131 2.87 -2.75 -4.96
C LYS A 131 3.77 -3.35 -6.05
N GLU A 132 3.68 -4.64 -6.31
CA GLU A 132 4.50 -5.28 -7.34
C GLU A 132 4.09 -4.83 -8.74
N GLU A 133 2.79 -4.74 -9.02
CA GLU A 133 2.28 -4.20 -10.28
C GLU A 133 2.71 -2.76 -10.51
N PHE A 134 2.68 -1.91 -9.46
CA PHE A 134 3.17 -0.54 -9.52
C PHE A 134 4.66 -0.51 -9.90
N TYR A 135 5.52 -1.27 -9.23
CA TYR A 135 6.96 -1.27 -9.53
C TYR A 135 7.29 -1.85 -10.91
N ILE A 136 6.53 -2.86 -11.35
CA ILE A 136 6.66 -3.41 -12.71
C ILE A 136 6.28 -2.35 -13.74
N ARG A 137 5.15 -1.67 -13.57
CA ARG A 137 4.63 -0.69 -14.52
C ARG A 137 5.46 0.58 -14.59
N GLU A 138 5.82 1.14 -13.43
CA GLU A 138 6.45 2.46 -13.36
C GLU A 138 7.97 2.42 -13.55
N TYR A 139 8.63 1.31 -13.18
CA TYR A 139 10.09 1.28 -13.18
C TYR A 139 10.69 0.16 -14.03
N LEU A 140 10.22 -1.07 -13.88
CA LEU A 140 10.88 -2.22 -14.49
C LEU A 140 10.60 -2.31 -16.00
N VAL A 141 9.37 -2.22 -16.42
CA VAL A 141 9.00 -2.33 -17.85
C VAL A 141 9.49 -1.13 -18.67
N PRO A 142 9.38 0.13 -18.20
CA PRO A 142 9.92 1.26 -18.95
C PRO A 142 11.43 1.16 -19.18
N LYS A 143 12.19 0.64 -18.23
CA LYS A 143 13.66 0.53 -18.35
C LYS A 143 14.12 -0.73 -19.07
N TRP A 144 13.53 -1.88 -18.72
CA TRP A 144 14.05 -3.18 -19.13
C TRP A 144 13.14 -3.95 -20.11
N GLY A 145 11.92 -3.47 -20.33
CA GLY A 145 10.90 -4.21 -21.06
C GLY A 145 11.30 -4.65 -22.47
N ALA A 146 12.04 -3.82 -23.17
CA ALA A 146 12.53 -4.11 -24.52
C ALA A 146 13.88 -4.86 -24.56
N VAL A 147 14.47 -5.12 -23.39
CA VAL A 147 15.78 -5.78 -23.29
C VAL A 147 15.61 -7.29 -23.17
N ARG A 148 16.46 -8.05 -23.86
CA ARG A 148 16.51 -9.51 -23.75
C ARG A 148 17.04 -9.91 -22.38
N LEU A 149 16.47 -10.96 -21.75
CA LEU A 149 16.89 -11.40 -20.41
C LEU A 149 18.41 -11.65 -20.33
N ASN A 150 18.98 -12.32 -21.33
CA ASN A 150 20.42 -12.64 -21.39
C ASN A 150 21.34 -11.43 -21.64
N GLN A 151 20.81 -10.30 -22.06
CA GLN A 151 21.55 -9.06 -22.28
C GLN A 151 21.58 -8.16 -21.03
N ILE A 152 20.74 -8.45 -20.03
CA ILE A 152 20.71 -7.68 -18.79
C ILE A 152 21.96 -8.04 -17.97
N GLN A 153 22.82 -7.05 -17.72
CA GLN A 153 24.05 -7.22 -16.96
C GLN A 153 23.88 -6.77 -15.51
N PRO A 154 24.48 -7.47 -14.52
CA PRO A 154 24.40 -7.09 -13.11
C PRO A 154 24.82 -5.64 -12.84
N LYS A 155 25.91 -5.20 -13.48
CA LYS A 155 26.41 -3.82 -13.31
C LYS A 155 25.43 -2.79 -13.85
N ALA A 156 24.81 -3.04 -14.99
CA ALA A 156 23.79 -2.15 -15.55
C ALA A 156 22.55 -2.02 -14.64
N VAL A 157 22.15 -3.12 -13.97
CA VAL A 157 21.07 -3.10 -12.98
C VAL A 157 21.48 -2.29 -11.75
N GLU A 158 22.71 -2.50 -11.26
CA GLU A 158 23.26 -1.77 -10.11
C GLU A 158 23.31 -0.26 -10.38
N ASP A 159 23.89 0.16 -11.49
CA ASP A 159 24.02 1.57 -11.86
C ASP A 159 22.63 2.22 -12.04
N TRP A 160 21.71 1.54 -12.70
CA TRP A 160 20.35 2.02 -12.85
C TRP A 160 19.63 2.20 -11.50
N LEU A 161 19.75 1.25 -10.58
CA LEU A 161 19.12 1.35 -9.27
C LEU A 161 19.67 2.57 -8.50
N HIS A 162 20.99 2.79 -8.53
CA HIS A 162 21.62 3.90 -7.84
C HIS A 162 21.35 5.27 -8.48
N THR A 163 21.13 5.33 -9.78
CA THR A 163 20.83 6.59 -10.48
C THR A 163 19.35 6.95 -10.44
N THR A 164 18.47 5.96 -10.25
CA THR A 164 17.02 6.16 -10.29
C THR A 164 16.40 6.39 -8.92
N PHE A 165 17.01 5.83 -7.87
CA PHE A 165 16.40 5.83 -6.53
C PHE A 165 17.37 6.31 -5.45
N ASP A 166 16.92 7.25 -4.63
CA ASP A 166 17.66 7.71 -3.44
C ASP A 166 17.49 6.77 -2.24
N SER A 167 16.34 6.08 -2.19
CA SER A 167 15.99 5.21 -1.07
C SER A 167 16.54 3.79 -1.25
N TRP A 168 17.39 3.35 -0.32
CA TRP A 168 17.86 1.97 -0.28
C TRP A 168 16.71 0.95 -0.23
N TRP A 169 15.63 1.28 0.48
CA TRP A 169 14.47 0.39 0.60
C TRP A 169 13.69 0.27 -0.71
N THR A 170 13.61 1.36 -1.47
CA THR A 170 12.99 1.35 -2.81
C THR A 170 13.85 0.53 -3.78
N MET A 171 15.17 0.77 -3.80
CA MET A 171 16.12 -0.04 -4.59
C MET A 171 15.99 -1.52 -4.26
N HIS A 172 15.97 -1.87 -2.97
CA HIS A 172 15.80 -3.25 -2.51
C HIS A 172 14.48 -3.86 -2.98
N GLY A 173 13.37 -3.12 -2.86
CA GLY A 173 12.05 -3.57 -3.31
C GLY A 173 11.99 -3.84 -4.81
N VAL A 174 12.45 -2.89 -5.62
CA VAL A 174 12.50 -3.02 -7.09
C VAL A 174 13.39 -4.18 -7.51
N ARG A 175 14.60 -4.29 -6.92
CA ARG A 175 15.53 -5.40 -7.18
C ARG A 175 14.91 -6.75 -6.83
N ALA A 176 14.22 -6.84 -5.70
CA ALA A 176 13.58 -8.08 -5.26
C ALA A 176 12.47 -8.54 -6.22
N ILE A 177 11.68 -7.60 -6.75
CA ILE A 177 10.65 -7.91 -7.74
C ILE A 177 11.30 -8.35 -9.06
N MET A 178 12.32 -7.65 -9.53
CA MET A 178 13.08 -8.06 -10.72
C MET A 178 13.64 -9.47 -10.56
N THR A 179 14.17 -9.82 -9.38
CA THR A 179 14.68 -11.16 -9.08
C THR A 179 13.56 -12.21 -9.13
N ARG A 180 12.36 -11.91 -8.61
CA ARG A 180 11.21 -12.82 -8.71
C ARG A 180 10.76 -13.05 -10.15
N ILE A 181 10.83 -12.03 -11.00
CA ILE A 181 10.53 -12.18 -12.44
C ILE A 181 11.56 -13.10 -13.12
N PHE A 182 12.84 -12.99 -12.77
CA PHE A 182 13.86 -13.92 -13.27
C PHE A 182 13.66 -15.35 -12.78
N ASN A 183 13.35 -15.54 -11.49
CA ASN A 183 13.04 -16.88 -10.94
C ASN A 183 11.78 -17.47 -11.59
N TYR A 184 10.80 -16.64 -11.91
CA TYR A 184 9.63 -17.04 -12.67
C TYR A 184 10.03 -17.48 -14.10
N ALA A 185 10.91 -16.74 -14.76
CA ALA A 185 11.45 -17.11 -16.07
C ALA A 185 12.19 -18.45 -16.02
N GLU A 186 13.01 -18.69 -15.00
CA GLU A 186 13.71 -19.94 -14.76
C GLU A 186 12.74 -21.11 -14.62
N GLY A 187 11.70 -20.98 -13.78
CA GLY A 187 10.66 -22.01 -13.59
C GLY A 187 9.84 -22.31 -14.87
N HIS A 188 9.92 -21.45 -15.89
CA HIS A 188 9.26 -21.65 -17.19
C HIS A 188 10.23 -21.96 -18.34
N GLY A 189 11.49 -22.27 -18.04
CA GLY A 189 12.51 -22.59 -19.05
C GLY A 189 12.96 -21.42 -19.93
N LEU A 190 12.67 -20.19 -19.51
CA LEU A 190 13.03 -18.95 -20.23
C LEU A 190 14.33 -18.32 -19.71
N TRP A 191 14.87 -18.83 -18.63
CA TRP A 191 16.15 -18.51 -18.04
C TRP A 191 16.87 -19.81 -17.68
N GLU A 192 18.19 -19.82 -17.76
CA GLU A 192 19.03 -20.97 -17.51
C GLU A 192 18.93 -21.41 -16.04
N GLU A 193 18.62 -22.71 -15.82
CA GLU A 193 18.43 -23.29 -14.48
C GLU A 193 19.70 -23.13 -13.62
N GLY A 194 19.53 -22.73 -12.37
CA GLY A 194 20.62 -22.51 -11.42
C GLY A 194 21.45 -21.25 -11.67
N LYS A 195 21.21 -20.53 -12.76
CA LYS A 195 21.92 -19.30 -13.08
C LYS A 195 21.36 -18.12 -12.28
N ARG A 196 22.21 -17.55 -11.42
CA ARG A 196 21.83 -16.38 -10.63
C ARG A 196 21.39 -15.22 -11.53
N SER A 197 20.23 -14.63 -11.22
CA SER A 197 19.71 -13.49 -11.96
C SER A 197 20.67 -12.28 -11.89
N PRO A 198 20.72 -11.43 -12.92
CA PRO A 198 21.49 -10.19 -12.89
C PRO A 198 21.12 -9.29 -11.71
N SER A 199 19.83 -9.21 -11.39
CA SER A 199 19.33 -8.42 -10.27
C SER A 199 19.78 -8.95 -8.90
N SER A 200 19.85 -10.27 -8.70
CA SER A 200 20.36 -10.85 -7.44
C SER A 200 21.85 -10.58 -7.22
N ARG A 201 22.63 -10.37 -8.29
CA ARG A 201 24.06 -10.06 -8.28
C ARG A 201 24.36 -8.56 -8.14
N ALA A 202 23.40 -7.68 -8.46
CA ALA A 202 23.53 -6.23 -8.31
C ALA A 202 23.66 -5.83 -6.83
N LYS A 203 24.68 -5.01 -6.51
CA LYS A 203 24.97 -4.56 -5.14
C LYS A 203 24.21 -3.28 -4.84
N LEU A 204 23.54 -3.21 -3.70
CA LEU A 204 22.83 -2.02 -3.25
C LEU A 204 23.63 -1.13 -2.29
N GLY A 205 24.89 -1.47 -2.03
CA GLY A 205 25.67 -0.81 -1.00
C GLY A 205 25.16 -1.14 0.41
N LYS A 206 25.78 -0.49 1.41
CA LYS A 206 25.36 -0.66 2.81
C LYS A 206 24.02 0.01 3.05
N LYS A 207 23.13 -0.68 3.74
CA LYS A 207 21.89 -0.09 4.26
C LYS A 207 22.27 1.08 5.16
N ARG A 208 21.79 2.28 4.82
CA ARG A 208 21.96 3.44 5.71
C ARG A 208 21.31 3.12 7.06
N HIS A 209 21.98 3.48 8.15
CA HIS A 209 21.43 3.32 9.50
C HIS A 209 20.04 3.96 9.55
N LYS A 210 19.10 3.23 10.12
CA LYS A 210 17.75 3.70 10.36
C LYS A 210 17.86 4.93 11.28
N ARG A 211 17.48 6.12 10.79
CA ARG A 211 17.32 7.29 11.65
C ARG A 211 16.37 6.91 12.78
N GLU A 212 16.71 7.28 14.02
CA GLU A 212 15.72 7.20 15.11
C GLU A 212 14.46 7.94 14.66
N ARG A 213 13.37 7.20 14.65
CA ARG A 213 12.09 7.78 14.22
C ARG A 213 11.48 8.46 15.45
N ARG A 214 11.29 9.76 15.38
CA ARG A 214 10.57 10.55 16.38
C ARG A 214 9.22 9.89 16.70
N ILE A 215 8.84 9.92 17.96
CA ILE A 215 7.48 9.68 18.47
C ILE A 215 7.06 10.94 19.24
N LEU A 216 5.76 11.23 19.23
CA LEU A 216 5.22 12.31 20.06
C LEU A 216 5.42 11.98 21.55
N SER A 217 5.66 12.99 22.36
CA SER A 217 5.63 12.84 23.81
C SER A 217 4.21 12.61 24.34
N PHE A 218 4.04 12.30 25.63
CA PHE A 218 2.72 12.21 26.23
C PHE A 218 1.97 13.55 26.15
N GLU A 219 2.68 14.67 26.40
CA GLU A 219 2.15 16.01 26.37
C GLU A 219 1.75 16.44 24.95
N GLU A 220 2.62 16.24 23.95
CA GLU A 220 2.32 16.50 22.55
C GLU A 220 1.11 15.68 22.10
N THR A 221 1.06 14.40 22.46
CA THR A 221 -0.05 13.52 22.10
C THR A 221 -1.35 13.97 22.74
N ALA A 222 -1.34 14.40 23.99
CA ALA A 222 -2.53 14.90 24.67
C ALA A 222 -3.09 16.15 23.99
N ARG A 223 -2.23 17.11 23.61
CA ARG A 223 -2.64 18.32 22.88
C ARG A 223 -3.23 18.01 21.50
N VAL A 224 -2.56 17.15 20.73
CA VAL A 224 -3.02 16.74 19.42
C VAL A 224 -4.39 16.05 19.48
N LEU A 225 -4.59 15.14 20.46
CA LEU A 225 -5.86 14.41 20.60
C LEU A 225 -7.04 15.30 20.89
N VAL A 226 -6.87 16.42 21.60
CA VAL A 226 -7.95 17.37 21.90
C VAL A 226 -8.49 18.02 20.63
N LEU A 227 -7.66 18.22 19.62
CA LEU A 227 -8.02 18.87 18.35
C LEU A 227 -8.63 17.91 17.32
N ILE A 228 -8.67 16.62 17.62
CA ILE A 228 -9.18 15.62 16.67
C ILE A 228 -10.64 15.27 17.03
N ASP A 229 -11.52 15.40 16.03
CA ASP A 229 -12.94 15.06 16.19
C ASP A 229 -13.18 13.53 16.17
N GLU A 230 -14.35 13.14 16.76
CA GLU A 230 -14.83 11.76 16.66
C GLU A 230 -15.34 11.44 15.23
N PRO A 231 -15.16 10.23 14.74
CA PRO A 231 -14.61 9.04 15.42
C PRO A 231 -13.08 8.90 15.29
N TYR A 232 -12.39 9.83 14.63
CA TYR A 232 -10.95 9.72 14.35
C TYR A 232 -10.12 9.73 15.62
N ARG A 233 -10.53 10.52 16.60
CA ARG A 233 -9.90 10.58 17.93
C ARG A 233 -9.87 9.20 18.58
N LEU A 234 -11.03 8.54 18.69
CA LEU A 234 -11.09 7.22 19.32
C LEU A 234 -10.27 6.17 18.55
N ILE A 235 -10.26 6.20 17.21
CA ILE A 235 -9.43 5.30 16.39
C ILE A 235 -7.94 5.46 16.76
N ILE A 236 -7.47 6.70 16.89
CA ILE A 236 -6.08 6.99 17.26
C ILE A 236 -5.81 6.56 18.70
N GLU A 237 -6.70 6.83 19.63
CA GLU A 237 -6.57 6.40 21.04
C GLU A 237 -6.51 4.88 21.18
N ILE A 238 -7.26 4.12 20.36
CA ILE A 238 -7.14 2.65 20.32
C ILE A 238 -5.77 2.25 19.79
N CYS A 239 -5.26 2.89 18.74
CA CYS A 239 -3.90 2.63 18.24
C CYS A 239 -2.84 2.91 19.32
N ILE A 240 -3.01 3.98 20.10
CA ILE A 240 -2.15 4.35 21.22
C ILE A 240 -2.21 3.31 22.33
N ALA A 241 -3.40 2.98 22.79
CA ALA A 241 -3.64 2.10 23.93
C ALA A 241 -3.18 0.65 23.65
N THR A 242 -3.45 0.16 22.46
CA THR A 242 -3.27 -1.25 22.10
C THR A 242 -2.04 -1.54 21.25
N GLY A 243 -1.48 -0.55 20.57
CA GLY A 243 -0.46 -0.76 19.54
C GLY A 243 -0.98 -1.47 18.29
N ALA A 244 -2.31 -1.60 18.10
CA ALA A 244 -2.89 -2.18 16.91
C ALA A 244 -2.58 -1.35 15.67
N ARG A 245 -2.54 -1.99 14.50
CA ARG A 245 -2.42 -1.27 13.23
C ARG A 245 -3.74 -0.59 12.89
N ILE A 246 -3.70 0.59 12.28
CA ILE A 246 -4.93 1.29 11.87
C ILE A 246 -5.85 0.38 11.03
N SER A 247 -5.30 -0.41 10.12
CA SER A 247 -6.07 -1.36 9.31
C SER A 247 -6.75 -2.47 10.12
N GLU A 248 -6.21 -2.82 11.29
CA GLU A 248 -6.80 -3.75 12.25
C GLU A 248 -7.94 -3.07 13.01
N VAL A 249 -7.74 -1.82 13.45
CA VAL A 249 -8.76 -1.01 14.16
C VAL A 249 -9.95 -0.71 13.25
N LEU A 250 -9.72 -0.29 12.02
CA LEU A 250 -10.78 -0.06 11.03
C LEU A 250 -11.52 -1.36 10.64
N GLY A 251 -10.88 -2.51 10.83
CA GLY A 251 -11.46 -3.83 10.60
C GLY A 251 -12.32 -4.34 11.77
N LEU A 252 -12.41 -3.63 12.89
CA LEU A 252 -13.20 -4.09 14.04
C LEU A 252 -14.67 -4.13 13.70
N LYS A 253 -15.32 -5.23 14.07
CA LYS A 253 -16.77 -5.41 14.09
C LYS A 253 -17.25 -5.51 15.53
N TRP A 254 -18.51 -5.25 15.78
CA TRP A 254 -19.06 -5.30 17.15
C TRP A 254 -18.87 -6.65 17.84
N LYS A 255 -18.94 -7.76 17.11
CA LYS A 255 -18.63 -9.10 17.64
C LYS A 255 -17.19 -9.26 18.13
N HIS A 256 -16.29 -8.36 17.76
CA HIS A 256 -14.91 -8.36 18.19
C HIS A 256 -14.66 -7.52 19.45
N VAL A 257 -15.67 -6.83 19.96
CA VAL A 257 -15.59 -5.93 21.10
C VAL A 257 -16.29 -6.57 22.30
N ASN A 258 -15.57 -6.74 23.39
CA ASN A 258 -16.13 -7.16 24.67
C ASN A 258 -15.96 -6.02 25.68
N LEU A 259 -17.02 -5.23 25.87
CA LEU A 259 -17.00 -4.07 26.77
C LEU A 259 -16.88 -4.49 28.24
N ALA A 260 -17.52 -5.58 28.64
CA ALA A 260 -17.46 -6.06 30.01
C ALA A 260 -16.05 -6.50 30.44
N ALA A 261 -15.29 -7.10 29.51
CA ALA A 261 -13.91 -7.48 29.73
C ALA A 261 -12.91 -6.37 29.35
N ALA A 262 -13.37 -5.22 28.85
CA ALA A 262 -12.55 -4.14 28.29
C ALA A 262 -11.51 -4.66 27.27
N THR A 263 -11.97 -5.48 26.29
CA THR A 263 -11.09 -6.10 25.30
C THR A 263 -11.63 -5.98 23.87
N ILE A 264 -10.71 -5.97 22.91
CA ILE A 264 -11.00 -6.13 21.48
C ILE A 264 -10.23 -7.34 20.94
N LYS A 265 -10.82 -8.03 19.96
CA LYS A 265 -10.19 -9.18 19.27
C LYS A 265 -9.81 -8.79 17.86
N ILE A 266 -8.56 -8.93 17.51
CA ILE A 266 -8.06 -8.70 16.15
C ILE A 266 -8.20 -10.01 15.35
N GLU A 267 -9.12 -10.06 14.39
CA GLU A 267 -9.36 -11.21 13.51
C GLU A 267 -9.21 -10.87 12.03
N GLN A 268 -9.28 -9.60 11.68
CA GLN A 268 -9.25 -9.13 10.30
C GLN A 268 -8.59 -7.76 10.19
N ARG A 269 -8.28 -7.35 8.98
CA ARG A 269 -7.80 -6.01 8.63
C ARG A 269 -8.57 -5.50 7.41
N VAL A 270 -8.58 -4.18 7.24
CA VAL A 270 -9.13 -3.51 6.06
C VAL A 270 -7.99 -2.84 5.27
N TRP A 271 -8.01 -3.03 3.96
CA TRP A 271 -7.13 -2.35 3.01
C TRP A 271 -7.95 -1.92 1.80
N HIS A 272 -7.99 -0.61 1.50
CA HIS A 272 -8.79 -0.04 0.40
C HIS A 272 -10.22 -0.63 0.32
N GLN A 273 -10.90 -0.70 1.47
CA GLN A 273 -12.23 -1.28 1.65
C GLN A 273 -12.31 -2.82 1.52
N GLU A 274 -11.24 -3.49 1.18
CA GLU A 274 -11.19 -4.95 1.17
C GLU A 274 -10.87 -5.50 2.55
N ILE A 275 -11.67 -6.49 2.97
CA ILE A 275 -11.45 -7.23 4.21
C ILE A 275 -10.43 -8.34 3.91
N GLY A 276 -9.35 -8.36 4.64
CA GLY A 276 -8.32 -9.38 4.53
C GLY A 276 -7.97 -10.01 5.87
N ARG A 277 -7.31 -11.17 5.80
CA ARG A 277 -6.72 -11.79 7.00
C ARG A 277 -5.60 -10.90 7.56
N PRO A 278 -5.34 -10.93 8.87
CA PRO A 278 -4.15 -10.32 9.44
C PRO A 278 -2.88 -10.83 8.75
N LYS A 279 -1.78 -10.08 8.86
CA LYS A 279 -0.54 -10.35 8.12
C LYS A 279 0.10 -11.71 8.48
N SER A 280 -0.08 -12.17 9.71
CA SER A 280 0.40 -13.46 10.23
C SER A 280 -0.63 -14.05 11.19
N GLU A 281 -0.56 -15.33 11.48
CA GLU A 281 -1.42 -15.98 12.51
C GLU A 281 -1.21 -15.33 13.88
N ASP A 282 0.02 -14.95 14.25
CA ASP A 282 0.34 -14.22 15.50
C ASP A 282 -0.32 -12.85 15.60
N SER A 283 -0.81 -12.31 14.47
CA SER A 283 -1.56 -11.06 14.45
C SER A 283 -2.99 -11.22 14.99
N ARG A 284 -3.51 -12.46 15.09
CA ARG A 284 -4.78 -12.75 15.76
C ARG A 284 -4.54 -12.74 17.26
N ARG A 285 -5.11 -11.78 17.94
CA ARG A 285 -4.88 -11.57 19.37
C ARG A 285 -6.03 -10.81 20.03
N VAL A 286 -6.14 -10.98 21.34
CA VAL A 286 -7.02 -10.19 22.19
C VAL A 286 -6.21 -9.08 22.82
N LEU A 287 -6.72 -7.85 22.76
CA LEU A 287 -6.07 -6.65 23.26
C LEU A 287 -6.95 -5.97 24.31
N GLY A 288 -6.35 -5.62 25.45
CA GLY A 288 -6.99 -4.81 26.47
C GLY A 288 -7.07 -3.34 26.03
N ILE A 289 -8.24 -2.74 26.17
CA ILE A 289 -8.52 -1.34 25.84
C ILE A 289 -8.65 -0.43 27.07
N GLY A 290 -8.66 -1.01 28.29
CA GLY A 290 -8.77 -0.23 29.53
C GLY A 290 -10.03 0.64 29.55
N ASP A 291 -9.88 1.88 30.01
CA ASP A 291 -10.99 2.84 30.17
C ASP A 291 -11.59 3.34 28.85
N LEU A 292 -11.01 2.98 27.70
CA LEU A 292 -11.63 3.26 26.40
C LEU A 292 -12.93 2.47 26.19
N ALA A 293 -13.19 1.41 26.98
CA ALA A 293 -14.44 0.65 26.92
C ALA A 293 -15.67 1.54 27.12
N ASP A 294 -15.58 2.52 28.03
CA ASP A 294 -16.68 3.46 28.31
C ASP A 294 -16.96 4.38 27.11
N ARG A 295 -15.92 4.75 26.38
CA ARG A 295 -16.05 5.59 25.17
C ARG A 295 -16.64 4.84 23.98
N PHE A 296 -16.39 3.54 23.85
CA PHE A 296 -17.09 2.71 22.88
C PHE A 296 -18.60 2.72 23.13
N SER A 297 -19.00 2.64 24.43
CA SER A 297 -20.40 2.70 24.81
C SER A 297 -21.06 4.05 24.49
N ALA A 298 -20.30 5.15 24.57
CA ALA A 298 -20.80 6.51 24.30
C ALA A 298 -20.91 6.83 22.79
N LEU A 299 -20.10 6.18 21.94
CA LEU A 299 -20.14 6.39 20.48
C LEU A 299 -21.34 5.74 19.81
N VAL A 300 -22.02 4.85 20.48
CA VAL A 300 -23.03 4.00 19.88
C VAL A 300 -24.36 4.23 20.56
N SER A 301 -25.37 4.56 19.77
CA SER A 301 -26.76 4.56 20.16
C SER A 301 -27.28 3.12 20.42
N GLY A 302 -26.44 2.26 20.99
CA GLY A 302 -26.63 0.83 21.23
C GLY A 302 -25.61 -0.04 20.51
N PRO A 303 -25.38 -1.29 20.93
CA PRO A 303 -24.52 -2.21 20.18
C PRO A 303 -25.12 -2.40 18.79
N GLY A 304 -24.39 -2.04 17.74
CA GLY A 304 -24.74 -2.36 16.38
C GLY A 304 -24.87 -3.88 16.18
N ALA A 305 -25.41 -4.31 15.06
CA ALA A 305 -25.47 -5.73 14.74
C ALA A 305 -24.06 -6.34 14.81
N ALA A 306 -23.94 -7.55 15.32
CA ALA A 306 -22.65 -8.21 15.63
C ALA A 306 -21.64 -8.16 14.45
N ASP A 307 -22.14 -8.20 13.24
CA ASP A 307 -21.33 -8.19 12.00
C ASP A 307 -21.09 -6.79 11.41
N GLU A 308 -21.62 -5.74 12.00
CA GLU A 308 -21.38 -4.37 11.57
C GLU A 308 -20.00 -3.88 12.03
N PHE A 309 -19.37 -3.03 11.19
CA PHE A 309 -18.11 -2.38 11.57
C PHE A 309 -18.35 -1.37 12.69
N VAL A 310 -17.44 -1.30 13.65
CA VAL A 310 -17.46 -0.29 14.71
C VAL A 310 -17.30 1.11 14.11
N PHE A 311 -16.40 1.24 13.13
CA PHE A 311 -16.10 2.50 12.45
C PHE A 311 -16.57 2.44 11.00
N GLN A 312 -17.76 3.02 10.75
CA GLN A 312 -18.41 3.00 9.44
C GLN A 312 -18.40 4.37 8.78
N GLN A 313 -18.46 4.37 7.45
CA GLN A 313 -18.67 5.58 6.67
C GLN A 313 -20.11 6.08 6.83
N LYS A 314 -20.29 7.35 7.20
CA LYS A 314 -21.62 7.98 7.30
C LYS A 314 -22.41 7.92 5.98
N ARG A 315 -21.73 8.08 4.84
CA ARG A 315 -22.36 8.09 3.50
C ARG A 315 -22.50 6.70 2.87
N ALA A 316 -21.89 5.67 3.45
CA ALA A 316 -21.93 4.29 2.96
C ALA A 316 -21.97 3.33 4.16
N PRO A 317 -23.12 3.19 4.85
CA PRO A 317 -23.28 2.25 5.96
C PRO A 317 -22.86 0.83 5.54
N GLY A 318 -22.27 0.10 6.46
CA GLY A 318 -21.71 -1.23 6.19
C GLY A 318 -20.32 -1.25 5.56
N LYS A 319 -19.76 -0.08 5.19
CA LYS A 319 -18.37 0.04 4.75
C LYS A 319 -17.49 0.64 5.84
N PRO A 320 -16.28 0.11 6.07
CA PRO A 320 -15.36 0.66 7.06
C PRO A 320 -14.90 2.07 6.66
N LEU A 321 -14.48 2.87 7.64
CA LEU A 321 -13.89 4.19 7.38
C LEU A 321 -12.60 4.08 6.56
N TRP A 322 -12.30 5.14 5.82
CA TRP A 322 -11.02 5.29 5.14
C TRP A 322 -9.91 5.73 6.12
N ASP A 323 -8.74 5.14 6.00
CA ASP A 323 -7.58 5.52 6.83
C ASP A 323 -7.02 6.91 6.47
N SER A 324 -7.28 7.41 5.26
CA SER A 324 -6.90 8.77 4.85
C SER A 324 -7.49 9.82 5.78
N GLY A 325 -8.79 9.76 6.07
CA GLY A 325 -9.42 10.73 6.97
C GLY A 325 -8.82 10.76 8.38
N VAL A 326 -8.39 9.59 8.91
CA VAL A 326 -7.68 9.52 10.18
C VAL A 326 -6.30 10.16 10.11
N ARG A 327 -5.58 9.97 8.99
CA ARG A 327 -4.27 10.57 8.76
C ARG A 327 -4.36 12.08 8.60
N ASP A 328 -5.31 12.53 7.79
CA ASP A 328 -5.53 13.96 7.53
C ASP A 328 -5.87 14.70 8.83
N ALA A 329 -6.78 14.15 9.65
CA ALA A 329 -7.13 14.73 10.96
C ALA A 329 -5.93 14.76 11.91
N LEU A 330 -5.09 13.71 11.91
CA LEU A 330 -3.88 13.67 12.73
C LEU A 330 -2.86 14.73 12.31
N HIS A 331 -2.58 14.86 11.00
CA HIS A 331 -1.61 15.83 10.50
C HIS A 331 -2.09 17.26 10.75
N GLN A 332 -3.37 17.58 10.49
CA GLN A 332 -3.95 18.89 10.76
C GLN A 332 -3.80 19.29 12.25
N ALA A 333 -4.12 18.36 13.15
CA ALA A 333 -3.98 18.61 14.58
C ALA A 333 -2.52 18.76 15.02
N ALA A 334 -1.61 17.95 14.47
CA ALA A 334 -0.18 18.03 14.78
C ALA A 334 0.48 19.30 14.21
N GLU A 335 0.07 19.74 13.03
CA GLU A 335 0.49 21.03 12.44
C GLU A 335 0.03 22.20 13.31
N ALA A 336 -1.23 22.21 13.74
CA ALA A 336 -1.77 23.25 14.63
C ALA A 336 -1.00 23.35 15.96
N GLU A 337 -0.50 22.24 16.47
CA GLU A 337 0.30 22.16 17.71
C GLU A 337 1.82 22.31 17.46
N GLY A 338 2.23 22.53 16.20
CA GLY A 338 3.65 22.68 15.84
C GLY A 338 4.51 21.44 16.09
N CYS A 339 3.90 20.25 16.13
CA CYS A 339 4.59 19.00 16.42
C CYS A 339 4.49 17.96 15.28
N ASP A 340 4.05 18.37 14.09
CA ASP A 340 4.10 17.50 12.91
C ASP A 340 5.53 17.21 12.48
N PHE A 341 5.76 16.03 11.90
CA PHE A 341 7.08 15.62 11.40
C PHE A 341 6.96 14.52 10.32
N GLU A 342 7.98 14.44 9.48
CA GLU A 342 8.07 13.40 8.45
C GLU A 342 7.93 11.99 9.06
N GLY A 343 6.90 11.28 8.64
CA GLY A 343 6.60 9.92 9.10
C GLY A 343 5.75 9.84 10.37
N LEU A 344 5.15 10.96 10.82
CA LEU A 344 4.01 10.93 11.72
C LEU A 344 2.86 10.18 11.01
N GLY A 345 2.10 9.44 11.77
CA GLY A 345 0.95 8.68 11.27
C GLY A 345 0.51 7.63 12.30
N PRO A 346 -0.61 6.95 12.10
CA PRO A 346 -1.12 5.97 13.06
C PRO A 346 -0.11 4.88 13.43
N HIS A 347 0.84 4.57 12.53
CA HIS A 347 1.90 3.59 12.82
C HIS A 347 2.97 4.13 13.80
N SER A 348 3.14 5.45 13.92
CA SER A 348 4.01 6.04 14.93
C SER A 348 3.48 5.81 16.34
N PHE A 349 2.15 5.77 16.52
CA PHE A 349 1.55 5.45 17.82
C PHE A 349 1.76 3.99 18.22
N ARG A 350 1.84 3.07 17.29
CA ARG A 350 2.25 1.70 17.61
C ARG A 350 3.69 1.65 18.14
N ARG A 351 4.61 2.45 17.58
CA ARG A 351 5.97 2.59 18.10
C ARG A 351 5.97 3.24 19.49
N ALA A 352 5.19 4.31 19.64
CA ALA A 352 5.00 4.99 20.91
C ALA A 352 4.46 4.04 21.99
N ASN A 353 3.42 3.25 21.67
CA ASN A 353 2.85 2.26 22.56
C ASN A 353 3.91 1.28 23.10
N ILE A 354 4.77 0.74 22.23
CA ILE A 354 5.84 -0.18 22.62
C ILE A 354 6.82 0.50 23.56
N THR A 355 7.23 1.74 23.25
CA THR A 355 8.14 2.53 24.10
C THR A 355 7.50 2.89 25.44
N TRP A 356 6.25 3.39 25.39
CA TRP A 356 5.54 3.83 26.60
C TRP A 356 5.16 2.69 27.53
N ARG A 357 4.84 1.49 26.99
CA ARG A 357 4.63 0.31 27.85
C ARG A 357 5.85 -0.01 28.68
N GLN A 358 7.03 0.10 28.11
CA GLN A 358 8.28 -0.10 28.84
C GLN A 358 8.49 1.01 29.89
N GLN A 359 8.23 2.27 29.53
CA GLN A 359 8.34 3.40 30.47
C GLN A 359 7.37 3.30 31.67
N VAL A 360 6.22 2.64 31.50
CA VAL A 360 5.26 2.40 32.60
C VAL A 360 5.49 1.05 33.31
N GLY A 361 6.63 0.40 33.08
CA GLY A 361 7.03 -0.82 33.78
C GLY A 361 6.64 -2.13 33.09
N GLY A 362 6.21 -2.10 31.85
CA GLY A 362 6.01 -3.31 31.03
C GLY A 362 7.34 -3.82 30.47
N SER A 363 7.49 -5.12 30.34
CA SER A 363 8.67 -5.70 29.70
C SER A 363 8.64 -5.54 28.17
N ALA A 364 9.80 -5.55 27.53
CA ALA A 364 9.91 -5.52 26.07
C ALA A 364 9.19 -6.71 25.41
N ILE A 365 9.17 -7.88 26.07
CA ILE A 365 8.51 -9.07 25.60
C ILE A 365 6.98 -8.88 25.63
N GLU A 366 6.43 -8.36 26.73
CA GLU A 366 5.00 -8.02 26.82
C GLU A 366 4.60 -7.01 25.76
N ALA A 367 5.34 -5.93 25.60
CA ALA A 367 5.09 -4.90 24.61
C ALA A 367 5.08 -5.47 23.17
N SER A 368 6.04 -6.36 22.86
CA SER A 368 6.14 -7.01 21.55
C SER A 368 4.99 -7.99 21.28
N LYS A 369 4.63 -8.82 22.26
CA LYS A 369 3.51 -9.76 22.18
C LYS A 369 2.18 -9.04 22.00
N ILE A 370 1.92 -7.98 22.76
CA ILE A 370 0.72 -7.14 22.63
C ILE A 370 0.68 -6.48 21.26
N ALA A 371 1.81 -5.98 20.77
CA ALA A 371 1.91 -5.40 19.46
C ALA A 371 1.72 -6.46 18.33
N GLY A 372 1.95 -7.74 18.58
CA GLY A 372 1.91 -8.82 17.56
C GLY A 372 3.10 -8.70 16.60
N HIS A 373 4.32 -8.61 17.13
CA HIS A 373 5.54 -8.70 16.35
C HIS A 373 5.98 -10.17 16.25
N SER A 374 6.33 -10.58 15.02
CA SER A 374 6.82 -11.94 14.73
C SER A 374 8.32 -12.13 15.03
N ASP A 375 9.08 -11.07 15.31
CA ASP A 375 10.54 -11.09 15.30
C ASP A 375 11.23 -11.36 16.66
N LEU A 376 10.56 -11.89 17.64
CA LEU A 376 11.18 -12.37 18.85
C LEU A 376 11.25 -13.91 18.85
N GLU A 377 11.94 -14.47 17.90
CA GLU A 377 12.00 -15.92 17.65
C GLU A 377 12.60 -16.77 18.77
N MET A 378 13.20 -16.21 19.81
CA MET A 378 13.95 -17.04 20.78
C MET A 378 13.52 -16.97 22.25
N THR A 379 12.60 -16.09 22.62
CA THR A 379 12.18 -15.99 24.05
C THR A 379 10.67 -15.95 24.26
N GLY A 380 9.89 -15.94 23.17
CA GLY A 380 8.44 -15.70 23.18
C GLY A 380 7.55 -16.88 23.57
N GLU A 381 8.06 -18.12 23.59
CA GLU A 381 7.22 -19.31 23.82
C GLU A 381 6.70 -19.44 25.26
N TYR A 382 7.27 -18.71 26.21
CA TYR A 382 6.94 -18.87 27.63
C TYR A 382 6.32 -17.66 28.31
N THR A 383 6.09 -16.54 27.59
CA THR A 383 5.49 -15.36 28.19
C THR A 383 4.02 -15.23 27.77
N PHE A 384 3.14 -15.66 28.66
CA PHE A 384 1.71 -15.46 28.51
C PHE A 384 1.31 -14.09 29.08
N VAL A 385 0.75 -13.20 28.23
CA VAL A 385 0.26 -11.89 28.67
C VAL A 385 -1.26 -11.94 28.78
N THR A 386 -1.78 -11.93 30.00
CA THR A 386 -3.22 -11.97 30.26
C THR A 386 -3.91 -10.65 29.86
N ALA A 387 -5.23 -10.70 29.64
CA ALA A 387 -6.02 -9.50 29.36
C ALA A 387 -5.98 -8.49 30.53
N GLU A 388 -5.98 -8.99 31.77
CA GLU A 388 -5.87 -8.16 32.99
C GLU A 388 -4.57 -7.36 32.99
N ARG A 389 -3.43 -8.02 32.64
CA ARG A 389 -2.13 -7.35 32.58
C ARG A 389 -2.08 -6.32 31.45
N GLN A 390 -2.70 -6.63 30.31
CA GLN A 390 -2.80 -5.68 29.21
C GLN A 390 -3.63 -4.46 29.62
N ASN A 391 -4.76 -4.66 30.28
CA ASN A 391 -5.61 -3.58 30.78
C ASN A 391 -4.88 -2.74 31.83
N GLU A 392 -4.16 -3.35 32.75
CA GLU A 392 -3.34 -2.63 33.73
C GLU A 392 -2.33 -1.70 33.05
N LEU A 393 -1.53 -2.23 32.12
CA LEU A 393 -0.55 -1.44 31.36
C LEU A 393 -1.22 -0.35 30.52
N THR A 394 -2.37 -0.65 29.94
CA THR A 394 -3.15 0.32 29.17
C THR A 394 -3.62 1.48 30.07
N ARG A 395 -4.18 1.19 31.24
CA ARG A 395 -4.62 2.22 32.21
C ARG A 395 -3.48 3.12 32.66
N ARG A 396 -2.28 2.58 32.89
CA ARG A 396 -1.09 3.38 33.23
C ARG A 396 -0.70 4.38 32.14
N ILE A 397 -0.84 4.01 30.86
CA ILE A 397 -0.63 4.93 29.72
C ILE A 397 -1.73 6.01 29.74
N GLN A 398 -3.00 5.61 29.89
CA GLN A 398 -4.13 6.51 29.92
C GLN A 398 -4.04 7.52 31.08
N GLN A 399 -3.61 7.07 32.26
CA GLN A 399 -3.36 7.94 33.40
C GLN A 399 -2.29 8.98 33.10
N LYS A 400 -1.17 8.59 32.48
CA LYS A 400 -0.12 9.56 32.11
C LYS A 400 -0.63 10.57 31.08
N LEU A 401 -1.41 10.14 30.09
CA LEU A 401 -2.01 11.04 29.11
C LEU A 401 -3.03 12.00 29.77
N SER A 402 -3.87 11.51 30.68
CA SER A 402 -4.84 12.36 31.38
C SER A 402 -4.17 13.39 32.26
N VAL A 403 -3.07 13.03 32.92
CA VAL A 403 -2.25 13.98 33.70
C VAL A 403 -1.63 15.05 32.80
N ALA A 404 -1.08 14.66 31.64
CA ALA A 404 -0.53 15.60 30.68
C ALA A 404 -1.60 16.53 30.11
N ALA A 405 -2.78 16.02 29.78
CA ALA A 405 -3.93 16.82 29.30
C ALA A 405 -4.36 17.86 30.33
N LYS A 406 -4.54 17.47 31.61
CA LYS A 406 -4.89 18.40 32.68
C LYS A 406 -3.83 19.49 32.88
N LYS A 407 -2.54 19.16 32.79
CA LYS A 407 -1.46 20.14 32.85
C LYS A 407 -1.52 21.14 31.69
N THR A 408 -1.91 20.68 30.51
CA THR A 408 -2.07 21.53 29.33
C THR A 408 -3.28 22.45 29.48
N GLU A 409 -4.41 21.96 29.98
CA GLU A 409 -5.60 22.77 30.29
C GLU A 409 -5.31 23.85 31.33
N VAL A 410 -4.60 23.53 32.41
CA VAL A 410 -4.22 24.50 33.44
C VAL A 410 -3.31 25.60 32.87
N ASN A 411 -2.37 25.24 32.00
CA ASN A 411 -1.48 26.22 31.36
C ASN A 411 -2.23 27.10 30.32
N ALA A 412 -3.29 26.59 29.72
CA ALA A 412 -4.12 27.32 28.76
C ALA A 412 -5.08 28.33 29.46
N VAL A 413 -5.38 28.12 30.75
CA VAL A 413 -6.29 28.99 31.55
C VAL A 413 -5.55 30.17 32.18
N VAL A 414 -4.21 30.19 32.19
CA VAL A 414 -3.45 31.36 32.63
C VAL A 414 -3.40 32.38 31.49
N PRO A 415 -4.19 33.47 31.54
CA PRO A 415 -4.10 34.52 30.53
C PRO A 415 -2.70 35.12 30.56
N PRO A 416 -2.15 35.54 29.41
CA PRO A 416 -0.86 36.22 29.40
C PRO A 416 -0.95 37.44 30.32
N VAL A 417 -0.06 37.49 31.32
CA VAL A 417 0.09 38.66 32.16
C VAL A 417 0.33 39.86 31.24
N PRO A 418 -0.50 40.91 31.33
CA PRO A 418 -0.30 42.07 30.45
C PRO A 418 1.11 42.62 30.73
N SER A 419 1.92 42.68 29.69
CA SER A 419 3.24 43.27 29.73
C SER A 419 3.13 44.68 30.22
N THR A 420 3.64 44.95 31.42
CA THR A 420 3.81 46.30 31.94
C THR A 420 4.64 47.10 30.93
N PRO A 421 4.21 48.31 30.55
CA PRO A 421 4.97 49.13 29.61
C PRO A 421 6.33 49.47 30.26
N THR A 422 7.39 49.11 29.56
CA THR A 422 8.77 49.49 29.90
C THR A 422 8.87 50.97 30.02
N PRO A 423 9.41 51.56 31.14
CA PRO A 423 9.65 52.97 31.22
C PRO A 423 10.65 53.41 30.14
N GLN A 424 10.26 54.39 29.33
CA GLN A 424 11.20 55.05 28.40
C GLN A 424 12.29 55.74 29.19
N MET A 425 13.53 55.30 29.03
CA MET A 425 14.71 56.05 29.48
C MET A 425 14.92 57.26 28.58
N PRO A 426 15.32 58.44 29.15
CA PRO A 426 15.64 59.61 28.35
C PRO A 426 16.93 59.42 27.54
N PRO A 427 17.17 60.18 26.46
CA PRO A 427 18.28 59.94 25.55
C PRO A 427 19.61 60.32 26.21
N THR A 428 20.52 59.37 26.29
CA THR A 428 21.91 59.59 26.72
C THR A 428 22.72 60.18 25.58
N VAL A 429 23.36 61.29 25.89
CA VAL A 429 24.27 62.06 25.05
C VAL A 429 25.50 61.19 24.69
N SER A 430 25.82 61.25 23.39
CA SER A 430 26.99 60.57 22.79
C SER A 430 28.31 61.15 23.35
N ALA A 431 29.10 60.31 24.00
CA ALA A 431 30.52 60.57 24.26
C ALA A 431 31.36 59.69 23.32
N LYS A 432 32.16 60.36 22.49
CA LYS A 432 33.20 59.76 21.63
C LYS A 432 34.25 59.06 22.48
N VAL A 433 34.53 57.82 22.19
CA VAL A 433 35.71 57.11 22.68
C VAL A 433 36.65 56.85 21.51
N PRO A 434 37.97 57.17 21.63
CA PRO A 434 38.92 56.97 20.55
C PRO A 434 39.40 55.53 20.44
N ALA A 435 39.81 55.15 19.25
CA ALA A 435 40.27 53.82 18.85
C ALA A 435 41.59 53.41 19.56
N PRO A 436 41.80 52.12 19.84
CA PRO A 436 43.10 51.61 20.21
C PRO A 436 43.90 51.21 18.98
N LEU A 437 45.18 51.65 18.99
CA LEU A 437 46.26 51.28 18.09
C LEU A 437 46.62 49.77 18.20
N ILE A 438 46.94 49.24 17.05
CA ILE A 438 47.50 47.91 16.83
C ILE A 438 48.93 47.82 17.41
N GLN A 439 49.23 46.73 18.07
CA GLN A 439 50.50 46.03 17.98
C GLN A 439 50.22 44.54 18.00
#